data_115f660a5ccfdb8d5c3313889099d0b1
#
_entry.id   115f660a5ccfdb8d5c3313889099d0b1
#
_cell.length_a   1.000
_cell.length_b   1.000
_cell.length_c   1.000
_cell.angle_alpha   90.00
_cell.angle_beta   90.00
_cell.angle_gamma   90.00
#
_symmetry.space_group_name_H-M   'P 1'
#
loop_
_entity.id
_entity.type
_entity.pdbx_description
1 polymer ?
#
loop_
_entity_poly.entity_id
_entity_poly.type
_entity_poly.pdbx_seq_one_letter_code
_entity_poly.pdbx_strand_id
1 'polypeptide(L)'
;MFETALRRTKPKAFALISIKALVPALALLSTNLLLCGSAFAESHESIAIHTAQPSIEYTSGPQPNRTAAALAANDKCKTATTEIHPQGHCELVRMDNVPITQASELKANTQHHPLFLWRFTSNTSTLYLAGSLHLLKQGLYPLPLQYEKAFKLSNKLVLEVNTDQISPGDIYAKTQAAARLTKQRYLRESLSALDYSRLARAAALYGVPLQALQSYKPAMVYTQLSLMGFIALGYDPELGVEEHFSKSKAPEDILQLESLDLQLGFLFAQSMETQIAVLMDTVKQFDEIETVASSLVQAWAKGDDTTMAKLVAEQNGSSKLLRDFSEQLLDHRNVGMSKKIADYLNTNENYFILVGAAHLAGPNSIIKVLEKNGFHGERIYSDLPNLRDAPITHSTTEVSHTP
;
A
#
# COMPACT_ATOMS: atom_id res chain seq x y z
N MET A 1 -5.48 45.86 -3.05
CA MET A 1 -5.75 44.85 -4.07
C MET A 1 -4.47 44.04 -4.30
N PHE A 2 -4.27 43.02 -3.50
CA PHE A 2 -3.25 42.00 -3.74
C PHE A 2 -3.91 40.67 -3.45
N GLU A 3 -4.45 40.06 -4.50
CA GLU A 3 -4.91 38.68 -4.50
C GLU A 3 -3.69 37.79 -4.73
N THR A 4 -3.16 37.21 -3.66
CA THR A 4 -2.14 36.19 -3.74
C THR A 4 -2.84 34.84 -3.95
N ALA A 5 -2.84 34.39 -5.19
CA ALA A 5 -3.28 33.05 -5.55
C ALA A 5 -2.40 32.01 -4.85
N LEU A 6 -2.90 31.39 -3.80
CA LEU A 6 -2.38 30.15 -3.24
C LEU A 6 -2.57 29.04 -4.30
N ARG A 7 -1.52 28.76 -5.06
CA ARG A 7 -1.45 27.53 -5.84
C ARG A 7 -1.36 26.37 -4.83
N ARG A 8 -2.48 25.69 -4.63
CA ARG A 8 -2.52 24.38 -3.96
C ARG A 8 -1.66 23.42 -4.78
N THR A 9 -0.47 23.11 -4.29
CA THR A 9 0.34 21.98 -4.80
C THR A 9 -0.40 20.69 -4.46
N LYS A 10 -0.67 19.85 -5.45
CA LYS A 10 -1.32 18.55 -5.26
C LYS A 10 -0.37 17.57 -4.56
N PRO A 11 -0.89 16.68 -3.69
CA PRO A 11 -0.09 15.72 -2.92
C PRO A 11 0.57 14.63 -3.79
N LYS A 12 1.69 14.12 -3.33
CA LYS A 12 2.54 13.14 -4.03
C LYS A 12 2.79 11.91 -3.15
N ALA A 13 2.59 10.72 -3.69
CA ALA A 13 2.53 9.46 -2.93
C ALA A 13 3.78 8.57 -3.12
N PHE A 14 4.75 8.64 -2.24
CA PHE A 14 6.02 7.90 -2.38
C PHE A 14 6.07 6.51 -1.73
N ALA A 15 5.12 6.14 -0.87
CA ALA A 15 5.38 5.16 0.18
C ALA A 15 4.96 3.71 -0.08
N LEU A 16 4.18 3.41 -1.11
CA LEU A 16 3.49 2.10 -1.21
C LEU A 16 4.21 1.02 -2.02
N ILE A 17 5.36 1.32 -2.59
CA ILE A 17 5.91 0.50 -3.68
C ILE A 17 6.86 -0.62 -3.23
N SER A 18 7.39 -0.61 -1.99
CA SER A 18 8.40 -1.60 -1.57
C SER A 18 8.44 -1.93 -0.07
N ILE A 19 7.36 -1.76 0.66
CA ILE A 19 7.35 -1.91 2.13
C ILE A 19 7.35 -3.38 2.56
N LYS A 20 6.80 -4.31 1.78
CA LYS A 20 6.57 -5.70 2.23
C LYS A 20 7.85 -6.44 2.62
N ALA A 21 8.92 -6.29 1.89
CA ALA A 21 10.20 -6.92 2.20
C ALA A 21 10.86 -6.39 3.50
N LEU A 22 10.41 -5.24 3.99
CA LEU A 22 10.97 -4.55 5.16
C LEU A 22 10.10 -4.68 6.42
N VAL A 23 8.81 -5.00 6.28
CA VAL A 23 7.87 -5.12 7.41
C VAL A 23 8.37 -6.06 8.51
N PRO A 24 8.86 -7.28 8.25
CA PRO A 24 9.37 -8.15 9.31
C PRO A 24 10.62 -7.60 10.01
N ALA A 25 11.52 -6.92 9.26
CA ALA A 25 12.73 -6.32 9.83
C ALA A 25 12.43 -5.05 10.64
N LEU A 26 11.35 -4.35 10.31
CA LEU A 26 10.90 -3.12 10.96
C LEU A 26 10.14 -3.39 12.26
N ALA A 27 9.37 -4.47 12.33
CA ALA A 27 8.65 -4.89 13.54
C ALA A 27 9.59 -5.18 14.71
N LEU A 28 10.78 -5.72 14.44
CA LEU A 28 11.81 -6.01 15.45
C LEU A 28 12.51 -4.76 16.03
N LEU A 29 12.44 -3.62 15.33
CA LEU A 29 13.01 -2.35 15.81
C LEU A 29 12.05 -1.57 16.72
N SER A 30 10.75 -1.85 16.65
CA SER A 30 9.72 -1.11 17.40
C SER A 30 9.50 -1.59 18.84
N THR A 31 9.99 -2.77 19.23
CA THR A 31 9.68 -3.38 20.52
C THR A 31 10.55 -2.95 21.71
N ASN A 32 11.57 -2.12 21.55
CA ASN A 32 12.55 -1.84 22.62
C ASN A 32 12.77 -0.36 23.00
N LEU A 33 11.86 0.57 22.72
CA LEU A 33 12.07 1.96 23.14
C LEU A 33 10.83 2.65 23.72
N LEU A 34 10.30 2.10 24.79
CA LEU A 34 9.48 2.83 25.74
C LEU A 34 10.37 3.18 26.93
N LEU A 35 10.91 4.39 26.97
CA LEU A 35 11.33 5.18 28.14
C LEU A 35 12.48 6.11 27.79
N CYS A 36 12.19 7.36 27.47
CA CYS A 36 12.91 8.51 28.02
C CYS A 36 12.38 9.86 27.49
N GLY A 37 12.07 10.77 28.37
CA GLY A 37 12.14 12.21 28.11
C GLY A 37 10.82 12.95 28.10
N SER A 38 10.37 13.36 29.28
CA SER A 38 9.41 14.43 29.48
C SER A 38 10.01 15.78 29.09
N ALA A 39 9.49 16.35 28.02
CA ALA A 39 9.42 17.79 27.81
C ALA A 39 8.18 17.98 26.96
N PHE A 40 7.26 18.83 27.35
CA PHE A 40 5.97 19.20 26.74
C PHE A 40 5.77 18.66 25.31
N ALA A 41 5.56 17.37 25.18
CA ALA A 41 5.24 16.73 23.91
C ALA A 41 3.76 17.03 23.66
N GLU A 42 3.43 17.55 22.49
CA GLU A 42 2.05 17.62 22.03
C GLU A 42 1.45 16.23 22.21
N SER A 43 0.28 16.15 22.86
CA SER A 43 -0.43 14.89 22.98
C SER A 43 -1.33 14.71 21.76
N HIS A 44 -1.36 13.49 21.26
CA HIS A 44 -2.15 13.10 20.10
C HIS A 44 -3.30 12.21 20.53
N GLU A 45 -4.47 12.39 19.93
CA GLU A 45 -5.64 11.58 20.19
C GLU A 45 -6.24 11.04 18.90
N SER A 46 -6.75 9.82 18.95
CA SER A 46 -7.47 9.18 17.87
C SER A 46 -8.80 8.62 18.36
N ILE A 47 -9.76 8.56 17.44
CA ILE A 47 -11.07 7.99 17.68
C ILE A 47 -11.31 6.85 16.70
N ALA A 48 -11.71 5.70 17.24
CA ALA A 48 -12.21 4.56 16.49
C ALA A 48 -13.70 4.38 16.76
N ILE A 49 -14.41 3.81 15.80
CA ILE A 49 -15.78 3.31 15.94
C ILE A 49 -15.82 1.85 15.53
N HIS A 50 -16.83 1.12 16.03
CA HIS A 50 -17.16 -0.19 15.46
C HIS A 50 -18.27 -0.02 14.42
N THR A 51 -18.09 -0.59 13.22
CA THR A 51 -19.02 -0.38 12.09
C THR A 51 -20.43 -0.90 12.34
N ALA A 52 -20.64 -1.85 13.27
CA ALA A 52 -21.96 -2.27 13.71
C ALA A 52 -22.57 -1.34 14.79
N GLN A 53 -21.80 -0.45 15.40
CA GLN A 53 -22.23 0.54 16.40
C GLN A 53 -21.56 1.89 16.19
N PRO A 54 -21.80 2.58 15.08
CA PRO A 54 -21.05 3.80 14.69
C PRO A 54 -21.31 5.00 15.61
N SER A 55 -22.32 4.92 16.47
CA SER A 55 -22.61 5.97 17.48
C SER A 55 -21.73 5.91 18.72
N ILE A 56 -20.97 4.83 18.93
CA ILE A 56 -20.07 4.67 20.06
C ILE A 56 -18.64 4.97 19.62
N GLU A 57 -18.04 5.99 20.24
CA GLU A 57 -16.66 6.39 19.97
C GLU A 57 -15.69 5.81 21.01
N TYR A 58 -14.58 5.24 20.54
CA TYR A 58 -13.49 4.71 21.36
C TYR A 58 -12.27 5.60 21.23
N THR A 59 -12.06 6.45 22.23
CA THR A 59 -10.98 7.43 22.26
C THR A 59 -9.70 6.83 22.81
N SER A 60 -8.56 7.07 22.15
CA SER A 60 -7.25 6.63 22.64
C SER A 60 -6.90 7.22 24.01
N GLY A 61 -7.37 8.44 24.28
CA GLY A 61 -6.79 9.34 25.25
C GLY A 61 -5.44 9.91 24.77
N PRO A 62 -4.80 10.81 25.56
CA PRO A 62 -3.55 11.44 25.18
C PRO A 62 -2.43 10.41 24.95
N GLN A 63 -1.78 10.49 23.81
CA GLN A 63 -0.69 9.59 23.38
C GLN A 63 0.53 10.43 22.91
N PRO A 64 1.75 9.87 22.98
CA PRO A 64 2.97 10.62 22.65
C PRO A 64 3.14 10.89 21.14
N ASN A 65 2.38 10.21 20.27
CA ASN A 65 2.42 10.37 18.82
C ASN A 65 1.17 9.79 18.16
N ARG A 66 0.95 10.12 16.89
CA ARG A 66 -0.22 9.72 16.11
C ARG A 66 -0.37 8.21 15.94
N THR A 67 0.73 7.51 15.72
CA THR A 67 0.70 6.04 15.56
C THR A 67 0.27 5.36 16.86
N ALA A 68 0.80 5.80 18.02
CA ALA A 68 0.36 5.29 19.32
C ALA A 68 -1.12 5.59 19.59
N ALA A 69 -1.59 6.78 19.20
CA ALA A 69 -3.00 7.16 19.33
C ALA A 69 -3.90 6.24 18.47
N ALA A 70 -3.52 6.00 17.21
CA ALA A 70 -4.28 5.13 16.31
C ALA A 70 -4.39 3.71 16.86
N LEU A 71 -3.27 3.13 17.27
CA LEU A 71 -3.22 1.78 17.84
C LEU A 71 -4.05 1.67 19.12
N ALA A 72 -3.94 2.64 20.04
CA ALA A 72 -4.67 2.63 21.30
C ALA A 72 -6.20 2.77 21.11
N ALA A 73 -6.66 3.63 20.18
CA ALA A 73 -8.08 3.75 19.87
C ALA A 73 -8.64 2.45 19.26
N ASN A 74 -7.90 1.87 18.31
CA ASN A 74 -8.29 0.63 17.64
C ASN A 74 -8.32 -0.55 18.62
N ASP A 75 -7.34 -0.66 19.52
CA ASP A 75 -7.29 -1.70 20.55
C ASP A 75 -8.46 -1.61 21.53
N LYS A 76 -8.78 -0.40 22.01
CA LYS A 76 -9.96 -0.16 22.86
C LYS A 76 -11.26 -0.57 22.17
N CYS A 77 -11.42 -0.21 20.90
CA CYS A 77 -12.58 -0.61 20.12
C CYS A 77 -12.66 -2.13 20.01
N LYS A 78 -11.58 -2.80 19.58
CA LYS A 78 -11.51 -4.27 19.44
C LYS A 78 -11.83 -4.96 20.77
N THR A 79 -11.21 -4.54 21.86
CA THR A 79 -11.43 -5.13 23.20
C THR A 79 -12.89 -5.01 23.65
N ALA A 80 -13.54 -3.88 23.35
CA ALA A 80 -14.92 -3.66 23.75
C ALA A 80 -15.96 -4.38 22.87
N THR A 81 -15.62 -4.74 21.63
CA THR A 81 -16.63 -5.15 20.63
C THR A 81 -16.47 -6.56 20.09
N THR A 82 -15.29 -7.18 20.14
CA THR A 82 -15.00 -8.48 19.48
C THR A 82 -15.97 -9.60 19.93
N GLU A 83 -16.33 -9.67 21.21
CA GLU A 83 -17.24 -10.69 21.71
C GLU A 83 -18.71 -10.33 21.51
N ILE A 84 -19.04 -9.03 21.52
CA ILE A 84 -20.42 -8.52 21.50
C ILE A 84 -20.93 -8.37 20.07
N HIS A 85 -20.05 -7.95 19.17
CA HIS A 85 -20.36 -7.66 17.78
C HIS A 85 -19.41 -8.37 16.82
N PRO A 86 -19.56 -9.69 16.63
CA PRO A 86 -18.71 -10.46 15.71
C PRO A 86 -18.90 -10.05 14.23
N GLN A 87 -19.99 -9.33 13.93
CA GLN A 87 -20.26 -8.76 12.61
C GLN A 87 -19.77 -7.30 12.59
N GLY A 88 -18.87 -6.98 11.68
CA GLY A 88 -18.29 -5.64 11.56
C GLY A 88 -16.82 -5.61 11.97
N HIS A 89 -16.29 -4.41 12.09
CA HIS A 89 -14.87 -4.18 12.43
C HIS A 89 -14.67 -2.80 13.05
N CYS A 90 -13.54 -2.62 13.72
CA CYS A 90 -13.12 -1.30 14.21
C CYS A 90 -12.47 -0.50 13.09
N GLU A 91 -12.79 0.78 13.00
CA GLU A 91 -12.25 1.70 12.01
C GLU A 91 -11.90 3.04 12.66
N LEU A 92 -10.72 3.59 12.34
CA LEU A 92 -10.33 4.93 12.77
C LEU A 92 -11.10 5.96 11.96
N VAL A 93 -11.72 6.92 12.64
CA VAL A 93 -12.53 7.97 12.03
C VAL A 93 -11.96 9.37 12.22
N ARG A 94 -11.06 9.55 13.20
CA ARG A 94 -10.48 10.86 13.50
C ARG A 94 -9.09 10.74 14.12
N MET A 95 -8.19 11.66 13.74
CA MET A 95 -6.86 11.84 14.31
C MET A 95 -6.67 13.34 14.63
N ASP A 96 -6.36 13.71 15.88
CA ASP A 96 -6.18 15.10 16.31
C ASP A 96 -7.33 16.02 15.85
N ASN A 97 -8.58 15.56 15.98
CA ASN A 97 -9.80 16.23 15.49
C ASN A 97 -9.92 16.36 13.96
N VAL A 98 -8.98 15.82 13.17
CA VAL A 98 -9.08 15.78 11.71
C VAL A 98 -9.74 14.45 11.29
N PRO A 99 -10.79 14.47 10.44
CA PRO A 99 -11.39 13.26 9.92
C PRO A 99 -10.40 12.41 9.13
N ILE A 100 -10.52 11.08 9.26
CA ILE A 100 -9.80 10.10 8.44
C ILE A 100 -10.79 9.48 7.45
N THR A 101 -10.42 9.40 6.17
CA THR A 101 -11.26 8.79 5.13
C THR A 101 -11.56 7.33 5.48
N GLN A 102 -12.83 6.98 5.54
CA GLN A 102 -13.28 5.63 5.88
C GLN A 102 -13.20 4.69 4.66
N ALA A 103 -13.11 3.39 4.93
CA ALA A 103 -13.04 2.38 3.88
C ALA A 103 -14.26 2.41 2.94
N SER A 104 -15.44 2.74 3.46
CA SER A 104 -16.67 2.89 2.67
C SER A 104 -16.59 3.99 1.60
N GLU A 105 -15.83 5.06 1.86
CA GLU A 105 -15.59 6.16 0.93
C GLU A 105 -14.56 5.81 -0.15
N LEU A 106 -13.65 4.87 0.18
CA LEU A 106 -12.60 4.41 -0.72
C LEU A 106 -13.09 3.38 -1.76
N LYS A 107 -14.15 2.64 -1.43
CA LYS A 107 -14.71 1.62 -2.33
C LYS A 107 -15.29 2.21 -3.61
N ALA A 108 -15.34 1.41 -4.67
CA ALA A 108 -16.07 1.77 -5.87
C ALA A 108 -17.57 1.82 -5.58
N ASN A 109 -18.23 2.88 -6.08
CA ASN A 109 -19.68 3.06 -5.92
C ASN A 109 -20.48 2.37 -7.01
N THR A 110 -19.83 1.75 -8.00
CA THR A 110 -20.44 1.05 -9.13
C THR A 110 -20.16 -0.43 -9.05
N GLN A 111 -21.16 -1.25 -9.37
CA GLN A 111 -21.00 -2.70 -9.38
C GLN A 111 -20.20 -3.20 -10.59
N HIS A 112 -20.20 -2.43 -11.69
CA HIS A 112 -19.43 -2.78 -12.89
C HIS A 112 -18.37 -1.72 -13.15
N HIS A 113 -17.14 -2.03 -12.76
CA HIS A 113 -15.97 -1.17 -12.97
C HIS A 113 -14.75 -2.04 -13.27
N PRO A 114 -13.72 -1.50 -13.95
CA PRO A 114 -12.47 -2.24 -14.16
C PRO A 114 -11.83 -2.58 -12.81
N LEU A 115 -11.09 -3.68 -12.78
CA LEU A 115 -10.24 -4.05 -11.65
C LEU A 115 -8.75 -3.91 -12.04
N PHE A 116 -7.86 -3.83 -11.07
CA PHE A 116 -6.44 -4.06 -11.31
C PHE A 116 -6.19 -5.56 -11.47
N LEU A 117 -6.83 -6.16 -12.47
CA LEU A 117 -6.76 -7.59 -12.75
C LEU A 117 -6.87 -7.83 -14.26
N TRP A 118 -5.89 -8.51 -14.83
CA TRP A 118 -5.83 -8.88 -16.25
C TRP A 118 -5.66 -10.38 -16.39
N ARG A 119 -6.28 -10.96 -17.43
CA ARG A 119 -6.10 -12.34 -17.83
C ARG A 119 -5.29 -12.40 -19.12
N PHE A 120 -4.21 -13.17 -19.10
CA PHE A 120 -3.41 -13.53 -20.26
C PHE A 120 -3.56 -15.03 -20.50
N THR A 121 -3.67 -15.45 -21.75
CA THR A 121 -3.80 -16.87 -22.12
C THR A 121 -2.82 -17.22 -23.22
N SER A 122 -2.27 -18.41 -23.12
CA SER A 122 -1.55 -19.08 -24.19
C SER A 122 -2.26 -20.39 -24.55
N ASN A 123 -1.65 -21.23 -25.36
CA ASN A 123 -2.21 -22.56 -25.68
C ASN A 123 -2.20 -23.52 -24.48
N THR A 124 -1.36 -23.29 -23.48
CA THR A 124 -1.10 -24.23 -22.39
C THR A 124 -1.21 -23.62 -20.99
N SER A 125 -1.26 -22.29 -20.87
CA SER A 125 -1.24 -21.59 -19.59
C SER A 125 -2.27 -20.47 -19.55
N THR A 126 -2.86 -20.25 -18.40
CA THR A 126 -3.63 -19.04 -18.07
C THR A 126 -2.95 -18.32 -16.92
N LEU A 127 -2.75 -17.03 -17.09
CA LEU A 127 -2.12 -16.16 -16.12
C LEU A 127 -3.07 -15.02 -15.75
N TYR A 128 -3.31 -14.85 -14.45
CA TYR A 128 -4.02 -13.71 -13.90
C TYR A 128 -3.00 -12.78 -13.24
N LEU A 129 -2.85 -11.57 -13.80
CA LEU A 129 -1.95 -10.54 -13.30
C LEU A 129 -2.77 -9.51 -12.53
N ALA A 130 -2.55 -9.45 -11.23
CA ALA A 130 -3.32 -8.63 -10.30
C ALA A 130 -2.45 -7.57 -9.63
N GLY A 131 -3.00 -6.36 -9.53
CA GLY A 131 -2.39 -5.25 -8.80
C GLY A 131 -2.73 -5.32 -7.32
N SER A 132 -1.73 -5.21 -6.47
CA SER A 132 -1.85 -5.27 -5.03
C SER A 132 -1.56 -3.93 -4.35
N LEU A 133 -2.00 -3.81 -3.10
CA LEU A 133 -1.56 -2.83 -2.13
C LEU A 133 -1.08 -3.58 -0.89
N HIS A 134 0.12 -3.22 -0.40
CA HIS A 134 0.77 -3.90 0.73
C HIS A 134 0.12 -3.63 2.09
N LEU A 135 -0.67 -2.57 2.20
CA LEU A 135 -1.42 -2.20 3.40
C LEU A 135 -2.85 -1.87 3.01
N LEU A 136 -3.81 -2.43 3.72
CA LEU A 136 -5.22 -2.12 3.54
C LEU A 136 -5.91 -1.83 4.86
N LYS A 137 -7.14 -1.33 4.79
CA LYS A 137 -8.07 -1.23 5.93
C LYS A 137 -9.01 -2.42 5.93
N GLN A 138 -9.41 -2.89 7.13
CA GLN A 138 -10.34 -4.02 7.27
C GLN A 138 -11.64 -3.81 6.48
N GLY A 139 -12.14 -2.58 6.46
CA GLY A 139 -13.38 -2.24 5.75
C GLY A 139 -13.30 -2.36 4.23
N LEU A 140 -12.12 -2.54 3.64
CA LEU A 140 -11.96 -2.81 2.20
C LEU A 140 -12.23 -4.28 1.84
N TYR A 141 -12.30 -5.16 2.83
CA TYR A 141 -12.67 -6.56 2.66
C TYR A 141 -14.20 -6.76 2.67
N PRO A 142 -14.70 -7.83 2.01
CA PRO A 142 -13.97 -8.78 1.19
C PRO A 142 -13.40 -8.12 -0.08
N LEU A 143 -12.31 -8.68 -0.61
CA LEU A 143 -11.77 -8.30 -1.92
C LEU A 143 -12.79 -8.61 -3.02
N PRO A 144 -12.69 -7.97 -4.21
CA PRO A 144 -13.56 -8.30 -5.34
C PRO A 144 -13.53 -9.79 -5.65
N LEU A 145 -14.72 -10.40 -5.83
CA LEU A 145 -14.87 -11.84 -6.06
C LEU A 145 -14.02 -12.38 -7.23
N GLN A 146 -13.70 -11.54 -8.20
CA GLN A 146 -12.88 -11.90 -9.34
C GLN A 146 -11.43 -12.22 -8.95
N TYR A 147 -10.88 -11.54 -7.93
CA TYR A 147 -9.55 -11.87 -7.37
C TYR A 147 -9.57 -13.29 -6.79
N GLU A 148 -10.59 -13.61 -5.97
CA GLU A 148 -10.76 -14.94 -5.37
C GLU A 148 -10.97 -16.04 -6.43
N LYS A 149 -11.76 -15.75 -7.47
CA LYS A 149 -11.97 -16.68 -8.59
C LYS A 149 -10.68 -16.92 -9.36
N ALA A 150 -9.93 -15.86 -9.69
CA ALA A 150 -8.66 -15.97 -10.40
C ALA A 150 -7.63 -16.77 -9.60
N PHE A 151 -7.52 -16.50 -8.29
CA PHE A 151 -6.65 -17.25 -7.40
C PHE A 151 -6.99 -18.73 -7.32
N LYS A 152 -8.28 -19.09 -7.17
CA LYS A 152 -8.75 -20.49 -7.13
C LYS A 152 -8.53 -21.24 -8.43
N LEU A 153 -8.54 -20.56 -9.58
CA LEU A 153 -8.27 -21.13 -10.90
C LEU A 153 -6.77 -21.30 -11.17
N SER A 154 -5.91 -20.85 -10.29
CA SER A 154 -4.46 -20.86 -10.47
C SER A 154 -3.78 -21.91 -9.59
N ASN A 155 -2.84 -22.67 -10.19
CA ASN A 155 -2.03 -23.66 -9.48
C ASN A 155 -0.97 -22.97 -8.61
N LYS A 156 -0.36 -21.92 -9.15
CA LYS A 156 0.76 -21.20 -8.53
C LYS A 156 0.36 -19.77 -8.17
N LEU A 157 0.82 -19.32 -7.01
CA LEU A 157 0.86 -17.91 -6.61
C LEU A 157 2.25 -17.37 -6.92
N VAL A 158 2.34 -16.22 -7.56
CA VAL A 158 3.63 -15.55 -7.82
C VAL A 158 3.59 -14.16 -7.19
N LEU A 159 4.56 -13.90 -6.33
CA LEU A 159 4.74 -12.61 -5.66
C LEU A 159 5.92 -11.85 -6.26
N GLU A 160 6.05 -10.56 -5.99
CA GLU A 160 7.29 -9.85 -6.33
C GLU A 160 8.47 -10.51 -5.62
N VAL A 161 8.37 -10.69 -4.30
CA VAL A 161 9.32 -11.44 -3.46
C VAL A 161 8.54 -12.36 -2.53
N ASN A 162 8.96 -13.61 -2.45
CA ASN A 162 8.45 -14.58 -1.48
C ASN A 162 9.31 -14.56 -0.21
N THR A 163 8.89 -13.76 0.78
CA THR A 163 9.60 -13.67 2.06
C THR A 163 9.34 -14.86 2.99
N ASP A 164 8.27 -15.65 2.75
CA ASP A 164 7.91 -16.78 3.61
C ASP A 164 8.90 -17.94 3.50
N GLN A 165 9.67 -17.98 2.39
CA GLN A 165 10.76 -18.96 2.19
C GLN A 165 12.11 -18.51 2.77
N ILE A 166 12.18 -17.31 3.38
CA ILE A 166 13.41 -16.76 3.94
C ILE A 166 13.23 -16.65 5.46
N SER A 167 14.20 -17.13 6.22
CA SER A 167 14.11 -17.03 7.68
C SER A 167 14.01 -15.55 8.12
N PRO A 168 13.24 -15.21 9.16
CA PRO A 168 13.20 -13.83 9.69
C PRO A 168 14.59 -13.30 10.05
N GLY A 169 15.48 -14.17 10.53
CA GLY A 169 16.88 -13.82 10.84
C GLY A 169 17.68 -13.43 9.60
N ASP A 170 17.50 -14.14 8.48
CA ASP A 170 18.17 -13.83 7.21
C ASP A 170 17.61 -12.54 6.59
N ILE A 171 16.30 -12.33 6.62
CA ILE A 171 15.67 -11.07 6.18
C ILE A 171 16.27 -9.91 6.99
N TYR A 172 16.32 -10.04 8.31
CA TYR A 172 16.91 -9.04 9.19
C TYR A 172 18.38 -8.78 8.86
N ALA A 173 19.21 -9.83 8.77
CA ALA A 173 20.64 -9.70 8.49
C ALA A 173 20.90 -9.03 7.13
N LYS A 174 20.20 -9.43 6.06
CA LYS A 174 20.31 -8.84 4.73
C LYS A 174 19.87 -7.36 4.72
N THR A 175 18.77 -7.05 5.38
CA THR A 175 18.29 -5.68 5.51
C THR A 175 19.28 -4.81 6.28
N GLN A 176 19.82 -5.31 7.41
CA GLN A 176 20.84 -4.59 8.18
C GLN A 176 22.09 -4.32 7.33
N ALA A 177 22.58 -5.32 6.62
CA ALA A 177 23.76 -5.18 5.76
C ALA A 177 23.55 -4.14 4.65
N ALA A 178 22.37 -4.12 4.03
CA ALA A 178 22.05 -3.19 2.94
C ALA A 178 21.78 -1.76 3.43
N ALA A 179 21.11 -1.60 4.58
CA ALA A 179 20.56 -0.34 5.05
C ALA A 179 21.48 0.46 5.97
N ARG A 180 22.55 -0.13 6.52
CA ARG A 180 23.46 0.60 7.42
C ARG A 180 24.38 1.56 6.66
N LEU A 181 24.65 2.68 7.31
CA LEU A 181 25.71 3.59 6.88
C LEU A 181 27.09 2.95 7.11
N THR A 182 28.00 3.16 6.18
CA THR A 182 29.39 2.69 6.30
C THR A 182 30.25 3.71 7.04
N LYS A 183 31.36 3.27 7.66
CA LYS A 183 32.43 4.12 8.24
C LYS A 183 31.99 5.00 9.42
N GLN A 184 31.22 4.48 10.38
CA GLN A 184 30.79 5.21 11.59
C GLN A 184 30.17 6.59 11.29
N ARG A 185 29.44 6.71 10.18
CA ARG A 185 28.68 7.91 9.84
C ARG A 185 27.33 7.88 10.52
N TYR A 186 26.78 9.06 10.76
CA TYR A 186 25.44 9.23 11.29
C TYR A 186 24.54 9.96 10.30
N LEU A 187 23.28 9.60 10.30
CA LEU A 187 22.25 10.24 9.45
C LEU A 187 22.27 11.76 9.59
N ARG A 188 22.40 12.26 10.83
CA ARG A 188 22.44 13.69 11.12
C ARG A 188 23.57 14.43 10.35
N GLU A 189 24.71 13.78 10.15
CA GLU A 189 25.87 14.37 9.44
C GLU A 189 25.62 14.51 7.94
N SER A 190 24.65 13.77 7.40
CA SER A 190 24.28 13.77 6.00
C SER A 190 23.20 14.81 5.66
N LEU A 191 22.63 15.50 6.65
CA LEU A 191 21.52 16.43 6.50
C LEU A 191 21.90 17.84 6.94
N SER A 192 21.31 18.87 6.32
CA SER A 192 21.36 20.22 6.87
C SER A 192 20.69 20.28 8.24
N ALA A 193 21.06 21.27 9.07
CA ALA A 193 20.41 21.46 10.38
C ALA A 193 18.88 21.66 10.25
N LEU A 194 18.45 22.37 9.20
CA LEU A 194 17.04 22.63 8.92
C LEU A 194 16.31 21.32 8.51
N ASP A 195 16.91 20.54 7.62
CA ASP A 195 16.32 19.28 7.15
C ASP A 195 16.25 18.25 8.28
N TYR A 196 17.30 18.17 9.11
CA TYR A 196 17.26 17.31 10.29
C TYR A 196 16.17 17.73 11.28
N SER A 197 15.97 19.03 11.49
CA SER A 197 14.88 19.53 12.36
C SER A 197 13.50 19.17 11.82
N ARG A 198 13.28 19.29 10.51
CA ARG A 198 12.03 18.87 9.85
C ARG A 198 11.79 17.38 9.99
N LEU A 199 12.84 16.58 9.73
CA LEU A 199 12.81 15.14 9.91
C LEU A 199 12.50 14.75 11.36
N ALA A 200 13.14 15.40 12.34
CA ALA A 200 12.92 15.12 13.76
C ALA A 200 11.48 15.39 14.18
N ARG A 201 10.86 16.47 13.65
CA ARG A 201 9.44 16.76 13.89
C ARG A 201 8.53 15.69 13.30
N ALA A 202 8.73 15.29 12.04
CA ALA A 202 7.95 14.23 11.41
C ALA A 202 8.13 12.89 12.15
N ALA A 203 9.36 12.55 12.53
CA ALA A 203 9.65 11.35 13.28
C ALA A 203 8.96 11.32 14.65
N ALA A 204 8.96 12.44 15.38
CA ALA A 204 8.25 12.55 16.65
C ALA A 204 6.73 12.40 16.47
N LEU A 205 6.16 13.07 15.47
CA LEU A 205 4.72 13.04 15.19
C LEU A 205 4.18 11.63 14.94
N TYR A 206 4.97 10.77 14.27
CA TYR A 206 4.56 9.41 13.92
C TYR A 206 5.24 8.32 14.76
N GLY A 207 6.00 8.68 15.79
CA GLY A 207 6.64 7.72 16.70
C GLY A 207 7.82 6.95 16.08
N VAL A 208 8.49 7.54 15.08
CA VAL A 208 9.68 6.93 14.47
C VAL A 208 10.89 7.14 15.39
N PRO A 209 11.60 6.07 15.81
CA PRO A 209 12.72 6.18 16.78
C PRO A 209 13.99 6.70 16.09
N LEU A 210 14.01 7.98 15.75
CA LEU A 210 15.07 8.60 14.95
C LEU A 210 16.47 8.41 15.54
N GLN A 211 16.59 8.35 16.87
CA GLN A 211 17.88 8.08 17.54
C GLN A 211 18.40 6.67 17.23
N ALA A 212 17.51 5.67 17.19
CA ALA A 212 17.88 4.30 16.82
C ALA A 212 18.24 4.18 15.33
N LEU A 213 17.77 5.11 14.50
CA LEU A 213 18.00 5.11 13.06
C LEU A 213 19.22 5.93 12.62
N GLN A 214 20.00 6.52 13.54
CA GLN A 214 21.17 7.34 13.20
C GLN A 214 22.25 6.58 12.41
N SER A 215 22.39 5.28 12.60
CA SER A 215 23.36 4.44 11.88
C SER A 215 22.83 3.89 10.55
N TYR A 216 21.65 4.32 10.13
CA TYR A 216 20.99 3.84 8.90
C TYR A 216 20.99 4.89 7.80
N LYS A 217 20.94 4.41 6.56
CA LYS A 217 20.78 5.21 5.36
C LYS A 217 19.43 5.95 5.36
N PRO A 218 19.31 7.11 4.70
CA PRO A 218 18.05 7.85 4.59
C PRO A 218 16.88 7.00 4.07
N ALA A 219 17.16 6.01 3.22
CA ALA A 219 16.17 5.08 2.69
C ALA A 219 15.44 4.29 3.79
N MET A 220 16.13 3.82 4.83
CA MET A 220 15.49 3.16 5.98
C MET A 220 14.54 4.11 6.69
N VAL A 221 14.93 5.37 6.83
CA VAL A 221 14.16 6.36 7.59
C VAL A 221 12.89 6.74 6.85
N TYR A 222 12.94 7.01 5.55
CA TYR A 222 11.72 7.32 4.79
C TYR A 222 10.75 6.14 4.74
N THR A 223 11.27 4.92 4.65
CA THR A 223 10.43 3.71 4.68
C THR A 223 9.71 3.56 6.03
N GLN A 224 10.43 3.78 7.13
CA GLN A 224 9.86 3.72 8.48
C GLN A 224 8.82 4.82 8.69
N LEU A 225 9.11 6.05 8.29
CA LEU A 225 8.18 7.16 8.35
C LEU A 225 6.88 6.84 7.62
N SER A 226 7.00 6.40 6.37
CA SER A 226 5.86 6.05 5.54
C SER A 226 4.99 4.99 6.19
N LEU A 227 5.59 3.90 6.67
CA LEU A 227 4.86 2.83 7.35
C LEU A 227 4.09 3.35 8.57
N MET A 228 4.75 4.12 9.45
CA MET A 228 4.11 4.67 10.65
C MET A 228 2.98 5.66 10.29
N GLY A 229 3.16 6.44 9.24
CA GLY A 229 2.12 7.33 8.73
C GLY A 229 0.86 6.58 8.26
N PHE A 230 1.04 5.48 7.52
CA PHE A 230 -0.10 4.66 7.09
C PHE A 230 -0.78 3.96 8.28
N ILE A 231 -0.02 3.43 9.24
CA ILE A 231 -0.59 2.83 10.46
C ILE A 231 -1.40 3.86 11.24
N ALA A 232 -0.92 5.11 11.34
CA ALA A 232 -1.65 6.20 11.99
C ALA A 232 -2.99 6.54 11.30
N LEU A 233 -3.17 6.16 10.05
CA LEU A 233 -4.41 6.30 9.28
C LEU A 233 -5.29 5.02 9.31
N GLY A 234 -4.89 4.00 10.07
CA GLY A 234 -5.64 2.74 10.19
C GLY A 234 -5.38 1.72 9.08
N TYR A 235 -4.33 1.91 8.29
CA TYR A 235 -3.88 0.86 7.37
C TYR A 235 -3.03 -0.17 8.12
N ASP A 236 -3.17 -1.44 7.73
CA ASP A 236 -2.52 -2.57 8.38
C ASP A 236 -1.78 -3.41 7.32
N PRO A 237 -0.48 -3.69 7.48
CA PRO A 237 0.27 -4.57 6.59
C PRO A 237 -0.23 -6.02 6.61
N GLU A 238 -0.80 -6.50 7.73
CA GLU A 238 -1.40 -7.84 7.82
C GLU A 238 -2.66 -7.99 6.94
N LEU A 239 -3.22 -6.88 6.49
CA LEU A 239 -4.35 -6.80 5.57
C LEU A 239 -3.93 -6.54 4.12
N GLY A 240 -2.63 -6.59 3.81
CA GLY A 240 -2.15 -6.46 2.43
C GLY A 240 -2.71 -7.56 1.52
N VAL A 241 -2.88 -7.24 0.23
CA VAL A 241 -3.45 -8.18 -0.75
C VAL A 241 -2.58 -9.45 -0.87
N GLU A 242 -1.25 -9.28 -0.88
CA GLU A 242 -0.31 -10.40 -0.93
C GLU A 242 -0.42 -11.29 0.31
N GLU A 243 -0.55 -10.67 1.50
CA GLU A 243 -0.69 -11.37 2.76
C GLU A 243 -1.98 -12.20 2.80
N HIS A 244 -3.06 -11.67 2.25
CA HIS A 244 -4.35 -12.36 2.16
C HIS A 244 -4.23 -13.67 1.35
N PHE A 245 -3.58 -13.64 0.18
CA PHE A 245 -3.50 -14.79 -0.70
C PHE A 245 -2.38 -15.78 -0.31
N SER A 246 -1.23 -15.31 0.21
CA SER A 246 -0.16 -16.20 0.62
C SER A 246 -0.55 -17.11 1.78
N LYS A 247 -1.33 -16.64 2.74
CA LYS A 247 -1.85 -17.47 3.85
C LYS A 247 -2.69 -18.66 3.40
N SER A 248 -3.24 -18.61 2.18
CA SER A 248 -4.13 -19.65 1.62
C SER A 248 -3.47 -20.54 0.59
N LYS A 249 -2.14 -20.43 0.37
CA LYS A 249 -1.39 -21.19 -0.63
C LYS A 249 -0.32 -22.04 0.04
N ALA A 250 -0.09 -23.27 -0.47
CA ALA A 250 1.00 -24.09 0.01
C ALA A 250 2.36 -23.43 -0.32
N PRO A 251 3.35 -23.44 0.60
CA PRO A 251 4.63 -22.74 0.39
C PRO A 251 5.38 -23.13 -0.88
N GLU A 252 5.29 -24.39 -1.31
CA GLU A 252 5.90 -24.91 -2.53
C GLU A 252 5.23 -24.40 -3.83
N ASP A 253 4.02 -23.85 -3.71
CA ASP A 253 3.27 -23.27 -4.82
C ASP A 253 3.39 -21.74 -4.87
N ILE A 254 4.19 -21.14 -3.99
CA ILE A 254 4.48 -19.72 -3.97
C ILE A 254 5.83 -19.45 -4.64
N LEU A 255 5.80 -18.78 -5.78
CA LEU A 255 6.96 -18.39 -6.57
C LEU A 255 7.24 -16.89 -6.42
N GLN A 256 8.35 -16.40 -7.02
CA GLN A 256 8.70 -14.99 -6.98
C GLN A 256 9.27 -14.47 -8.31
N LEU A 257 8.99 -13.19 -8.58
CA LEU A 257 9.53 -12.49 -9.74
C LEU A 257 10.92 -11.92 -9.47
N GLU A 258 11.22 -11.51 -8.26
CA GLU A 258 12.47 -10.88 -7.86
C GLU A 258 13.04 -11.53 -6.60
N SER A 259 14.31 -11.30 -6.32
CA SER A 259 14.92 -11.69 -5.04
C SER A 259 14.84 -10.55 -4.03
N LEU A 260 14.89 -10.89 -2.73
CA LEU A 260 15.01 -9.90 -1.65
C LEU A 260 16.26 -9.00 -1.85
N ASP A 261 17.40 -9.60 -2.23
CA ASP A 261 18.64 -8.85 -2.43
C ASP A 261 18.50 -7.80 -3.56
N LEU A 262 17.75 -8.12 -4.62
CA LEU A 262 17.48 -7.18 -5.70
C LEU A 262 16.63 -6.01 -5.22
N GLN A 263 15.55 -6.25 -4.46
CA GLN A 263 14.72 -5.18 -3.91
C GLN A 263 15.47 -4.31 -2.89
N LEU A 264 16.26 -4.92 -2.01
CA LEU A 264 17.12 -4.18 -1.08
C LEU A 264 18.14 -3.32 -1.84
N GLY A 265 18.66 -3.82 -2.98
CA GLY A 265 19.54 -3.08 -3.87
C GLY A 265 18.87 -1.82 -4.43
N PHE A 266 17.67 -1.91 -4.96
CA PHE A 266 16.94 -0.75 -5.48
C PHE A 266 16.71 0.33 -4.41
N LEU A 267 16.46 -0.06 -3.18
CA LEU A 267 16.22 0.88 -2.09
C LEU A 267 17.52 1.48 -1.52
N PHE A 268 18.50 0.66 -1.22
CA PHE A 268 19.65 1.04 -0.39
C PHE A 268 20.95 1.27 -1.15
N ALA A 269 21.06 0.87 -2.44
CA ALA A 269 22.25 1.12 -3.24
C ALA A 269 22.23 2.46 -3.98
N GLN A 270 21.14 3.23 -3.88
CA GLN A 270 21.04 4.57 -4.43
C GLN A 270 22.10 5.52 -3.84
N SER A 271 22.48 6.56 -4.58
CA SER A 271 23.38 7.57 -4.06
C SER A 271 22.83 8.21 -2.78
N MET A 272 23.69 8.67 -1.89
CA MET A 272 23.26 9.38 -0.68
C MET A 272 22.44 10.62 -1.03
N GLU A 273 22.77 11.32 -2.10
CA GLU A 273 22.04 12.48 -2.59
C GLU A 273 20.62 12.11 -2.98
N THR A 274 20.43 11.01 -3.74
CA THR A 274 19.11 10.50 -4.12
C THR A 274 18.30 10.12 -2.89
N GLN A 275 18.90 9.36 -1.95
CA GLN A 275 18.20 8.92 -0.75
C GLN A 275 17.79 10.10 0.15
N ILE A 276 18.62 11.13 0.26
CA ILE A 276 18.28 12.36 1.00
C ILE A 276 17.15 13.11 0.28
N ALA A 277 17.20 13.23 -1.03
CA ALA A 277 16.16 13.90 -1.81
C ALA A 277 14.79 13.20 -1.61
N VAL A 278 14.77 11.87 -1.66
CA VAL A 278 13.55 11.06 -1.40
C VAL A 278 13.07 11.25 0.05
N LEU A 279 13.96 11.16 1.04
CA LEU A 279 13.61 11.38 2.44
C LEU A 279 13.00 12.76 2.67
N MET A 280 13.62 13.82 2.13
CA MET A 280 13.13 15.18 2.34
C MET A 280 11.84 15.47 1.58
N ASP A 281 11.64 14.84 0.41
CA ASP A 281 10.36 14.89 -0.29
C ASP A 281 9.27 14.17 0.51
N THR A 282 9.56 12.99 1.07
CA THR A 282 8.67 12.27 1.98
C THR A 282 8.29 13.16 3.18
N VAL A 283 9.26 13.77 3.86
CA VAL A 283 9.01 14.67 5.00
C VAL A 283 8.09 15.85 4.63
N LYS A 284 8.20 16.40 3.42
CA LYS A 284 7.30 17.47 2.96
C LYS A 284 5.86 17.03 2.74
N GLN A 285 5.66 15.77 2.41
CA GLN A 285 4.34 15.22 2.08
C GLN A 285 3.56 14.73 3.30
N PHE A 286 4.17 14.72 4.48
CA PHE A 286 3.51 14.19 5.68
C PHE A 286 2.25 14.95 6.09
N ASP A 287 2.15 16.24 5.78
CA ASP A 287 0.93 17.02 6.03
C ASP A 287 -0.24 16.60 5.10
N GLU A 288 0.07 15.89 4.01
CA GLU A 288 -0.87 15.45 2.98
C GLU A 288 -1.00 13.90 2.90
N ILE A 289 -0.38 13.17 3.84
CA ILE A 289 -0.29 11.71 3.78
C ILE A 289 -1.66 11.03 3.70
N GLU A 290 -2.67 11.60 4.36
CA GLU A 290 -4.04 11.09 4.33
C GLU A 290 -4.63 11.20 2.91
N THR A 291 -4.50 12.36 2.27
CA THR A 291 -4.97 12.58 0.89
C THR A 291 -4.26 11.68 -0.11
N VAL A 292 -2.96 11.46 0.10
CA VAL A 292 -2.15 10.58 -0.74
C VAL A 292 -2.60 9.13 -0.59
N ALA A 293 -2.72 8.64 0.64
CA ALA A 293 -3.11 7.28 0.95
C ALA A 293 -4.52 6.99 0.41
N SER A 294 -5.48 7.88 0.69
CA SER A 294 -6.87 7.72 0.24
C SER A 294 -6.99 7.74 -1.28
N SER A 295 -6.25 8.61 -1.97
CA SER A 295 -6.25 8.68 -3.44
C SER A 295 -5.70 7.41 -4.09
N LEU A 296 -4.61 6.85 -3.56
CA LEU A 296 -4.03 5.59 -4.07
C LEU A 296 -4.97 4.41 -3.89
N VAL A 297 -5.53 4.27 -2.68
CA VAL A 297 -6.45 3.16 -2.39
C VAL A 297 -7.73 3.30 -3.19
N GLN A 298 -8.25 4.52 -3.36
CA GLN A 298 -9.43 4.77 -4.17
C GLN A 298 -9.18 4.46 -5.65
N ALA A 299 -8.02 4.86 -6.22
CA ALA A 299 -7.65 4.54 -7.58
C ALA A 299 -7.56 3.01 -7.78
N TRP A 300 -6.94 2.30 -6.83
CA TRP A 300 -6.87 0.84 -6.85
C TRP A 300 -8.26 0.20 -6.77
N ALA A 301 -9.08 0.59 -5.79
CA ALA A 301 -10.40 0.00 -5.58
C ALA A 301 -11.36 0.21 -6.75
N LYS A 302 -11.21 1.34 -7.47
CA LYS A 302 -12.01 1.67 -8.67
C LYS A 302 -11.40 1.13 -9.98
N GLY A 303 -10.22 0.52 -9.90
CA GLY A 303 -9.48 0.09 -11.09
C GLY A 303 -9.06 1.25 -12.00
N ASP A 304 -8.86 2.44 -11.45
CA ASP A 304 -8.47 3.65 -12.19
C ASP A 304 -6.94 3.70 -12.39
N ASP A 305 -6.47 3.02 -13.43
CA ASP A 305 -5.05 2.99 -13.80
C ASP A 305 -4.54 4.35 -14.31
N THR A 306 -5.41 5.19 -14.84
CA THR A 306 -5.07 6.55 -15.26
C THR A 306 -4.75 7.44 -14.06
N THR A 307 -5.60 7.42 -13.05
CA THR A 307 -5.32 8.14 -11.79
C THR A 307 -4.12 7.55 -11.08
N MET A 308 -3.98 6.21 -11.03
CA MET A 308 -2.81 5.56 -10.45
C MET A 308 -1.52 6.02 -11.16
N ALA A 309 -1.50 6.03 -12.50
CA ALA A 309 -0.36 6.51 -13.27
C ALA A 309 -0.03 7.99 -13.00
N LYS A 310 -1.05 8.85 -12.83
CA LYS A 310 -0.84 10.25 -12.43
C LYS A 310 -0.22 10.38 -11.05
N LEU A 311 -0.75 9.65 -10.07
CA LEU A 311 -0.22 9.66 -8.72
C LEU A 311 1.25 9.21 -8.69
N VAL A 312 1.58 8.17 -9.47
CA VAL A 312 2.98 7.72 -9.65
C VAL A 312 3.83 8.77 -10.35
N ALA A 313 3.34 9.40 -11.42
CA ALA A 313 4.07 10.42 -12.16
C ALA A 313 4.27 11.72 -11.36
N GLU A 314 3.29 12.11 -10.54
CA GLU A 314 3.40 13.27 -9.65
C GLU A 314 4.46 13.07 -8.55
N GLN A 315 4.72 11.79 -8.17
CA GLN A 315 5.83 11.41 -7.29
C GLN A 315 7.20 11.66 -7.90
N ASN A 316 7.31 11.63 -9.24
CA ASN A 316 8.57 11.86 -9.95
C ASN A 316 9.16 13.25 -9.72
N GLY A 317 8.46 14.10 -8.96
CA GLY A 317 8.96 15.37 -8.44
C GLY A 317 9.46 16.34 -9.51
N SER A 318 9.85 17.52 -9.07
CA SER A 318 10.48 18.53 -9.92
C SER A 318 11.98 18.25 -10.17
N SER A 319 12.61 17.35 -9.39
CA SER A 319 14.06 17.09 -9.50
C SER A 319 14.35 15.86 -10.37
N LYS A 320 15.48 15.93 -11.09
CA LYS A 320 15.96 14.79 -11.88
C LYS A 320 16.22 13.56 -11.02
N LEU A 321 16.76 13.73 -9.81
CA LEU A 321 17.05 12.63 -8.88
C LEU A 321 15.81 11.82 -8.52
N LEU A 322 14.69 12.48 -8.27
CA LEU A 322 13.44 11.82 -7.94
C LEU A 322 12.85 11.08 -9.14
N ARG A 323 12.97 11.66 -10.36
CA ARG A 323 12.54 10.95 -11.59
C ARG A 323 13.38 9.71 -11.85
N ASP A 324 14.71 9.86 -11.83
CA ASP A 324 15.64 8.73 -12.05
C ASP A 324 15.40 7.61 -11.03
N PHE A 325 15.12 7.96 -9.77
CA PHE A 325 14.79 6.99 -8.72
C PHE A 325 13.49 6.26 -9.04
N SER A 326 12.43 6.96 -9.44
CA SER A 326 11.14 6.35 -9.78
C SER A 326 11.25 5.44 -11.01
N GLU A 327 11.99 5.85 -12.05
CA GLU A 327 12.28 5.01 -13.22
C GLU A 327 12.99 3.70 -12.82
N GLN A 328 13.96 3.76 -11.92
CA GLN A 328 14.65 2.56 -11.43
C GLN A 328 13.73 1.70 -10.57
N LEU A 329 12.92 2.31 -9.74
CA LEU A 329 12.04 1.60 -8.81
C LEU A 329 10.88 0.91 -9.53
N LEU A 330 10.41 1.42 -10.65
CA LEU A 330 9.28 0.90 -11.41
C LEU A 330 9.69 0.38 -12.80
N ASP A 331 10.14 1.24 -13.70
CA ASP A 331 10.25 0.92 -15.12
C ASP A 331 11.29 -0.17 -15.39
N HIS A 332 12.46 -0.08 -14.77
CA HIS A 332 13.50 -1.11 -14.92
C HIS A 332 13.05 -2.46 -14.35
N ARG A 333 12.35 -2.46 -13.23
CA ARG A 333 11.79 -3.67 -12.63
C ARG A 333 10.69 -4.25 -13.50
N ASN A 334 9.83 -3.41 -14.09
CA ASN A 334 8.76 -3.83 -15.00
C ASN A 334 9.30 -4.67 -16.17
N VAL A 335 10.44 -4.28 -16.75
CA VAL A 335 11.08 -5.05 -17.83
C VAL A 335 11.51 -6.44 -17.35
N GLY A 336 12.17 -6.52 -16.18
CA GLY A 336 12.62 -7.79 -15.59
C GLY A 336 11.46 -8.72 -15.24
N MET A 337 10.45 -8.17 -14.56
CA MET A 337 9.25 -8.92 -14.18
C MET A 337 8.45 -9.39 -15.40
N SER A 338 8.28 -8.53 -16.42
CA SER A 338 7.56 -8.88 -17.65
C SER A 338 8.19 -10.05 -18.38
N LYS A 339 9.53 -10.14 -18.38
CA LYS A 339 10.23 -11.29 -18.99
C LYS A 339 9.85 -12.60 -18.30
N LYS A 340 9.93 -12.64 -16.96
CA LYS A 340 9.53 -13.84 -16.20
C LYS A 340 8.05 -14.17 -16.35
N ILE A 341 7.18 -13.15 -16.42
CA ILE A 341 5.74 -13.33 -16.66
C ILE A 341 5.49 -13.95 -18.03
N ALA A 342 6.22 -13.49 -19.06
CA ALA A 342 6.16 -14.09 -20.39
C ALA A 342 6.65 -15.56 -20.41
N ASP A 343 7.70 -15.88 -19.63
CA ASP A 343 8.19 -17.25 -19.50
C ASP A 343 7.12 -18.18 -18.89
N TYR A 344 6.33 -17.71 -17.91
CA TYR A 344 5.23 -18.48 -17.31
C TYR A 344 4.12 -18.82 -18.33
N LEU A 345 3.87 -17.96 -19.31
CA LEU A 345 2.90 -18.25 -20.38
C LEU A 345 3.32 -19.40 -21.30
N ASN A 346 4.59 -19.79 -21.27
CA ASN A 346 5.12 -20.92 -22.03
C ASN A 346 5.15 -22.26 -21.24
N THR A 347 4.54 -22.29 -20.07
CA THR A 347 4.44 -23.50 -19.23
C THR A 347 3.08 -24.19 -19.40
N ASN A 348 2.84 -25.25 -18.61
CA ASN A 348 1.56 -25.97 -18.54
C ASN A 348 0.81 -25.69 -17.21
N GLU A 349 1.13 -24.58 -16.53
CA GLU A 349 0.54 -24.22 -15.24
C GLU A 349 -0.29 -22.96 -15.35
N ASN A 350 -1.22 -22.76 -14.42
CA ASN A 350 -1.98 -21.53 -14.27
C ASN A 350 -1.44 -20.72 -13.08
N TYR A 351 -1.33 -19.42 -13.28
CA TYR A 351 -0.67 -18.52 -12.33
C TYR A 351 -1.60 -17.38 -11.88
N PHE A 352 -1.55 -17.11 -10.58
CA PHE A 352 -2.06 -15.84 -10.02
C PHE A 352 -0.85 -15.02 -9.59
N ILE A 353 -0.58 -13.93 -10.29
CA ILE A 353 0.59 -13.08 -10.09
C ILE A 353 0.17 -11.80 -9.43
N LEU A 354 0.76 -11.49 -8.28
CA LEU A 354 0.57 -10.24 -7.55
C LEU A 354 1.81 -9.36 -7.67
N VAL A 355 1.60 -8.16 -8.18
CA VAL A 355 2.59 -7.07 -8.18
C VAL A 355 1.93 -5.80 -7.66
N GLY A 356 2.68 -4.89 -7.07
CA GLY A 356 2.13 -3.61 -6.64
C GLY A 356 1.38 -2.91 -7.78
N ALA A 357 0.19 -2.36 -7.51
CA ALA A 357 -0.69 -1.80 -8.53
C ALA A 357 -0.02 -0.73 -9.41
N ALA A 358 0.97 -0.02 -8.88
CA ALA A 358 1.76 0.96 -9.63
C ALA A 358 2.53 0.34 -10.81
N HIS A 359 2.94 -0.92 -10.73
CA HIS A 359 3.60 -1.65 -11.82
C HIS A 359 2.66 -1.94 -13.01
N LEU A 360 1.36 -1.84 -12.82
CA LEU A 360 0.34 -2.10 -13.84
C LEU A 360 -0.23 -0.81 -14.47
N ALA A 361 0.22 0.36 -14.00
CA ALA A 361 -0.27 1.66 -14.45
C ALA A 361 0.80 2.44 -15.24
N GLY A 362 0.36 3.23 -16.22
CA GLY A 362 1.24 4.11 -17.00
C GLY A 362 1.87 3.48 -18.25
N PRO A 363 2.67 4.27 -18.99
CA PRO A 363 3.16 3.91 -20.32
C PRO A 363 4.24 2.81 -20.30
N ASN A 364 4.95 2.65 -19.20
CA ASN A 364 6.01 1.65 -19.00
C ASN A 364 5.57 0.53 -18.05
N SER A 365 4.25 0.36 -17.85
CA SER A 365 3.69 -0.71 -17.02
C SER A 365 4.01 -2.10 -17.57
N ILE A 366 3.97 -3.11 -16.70
CA ILE A 366 4.10 -4.53 -17.08
C ILE A 366 3.11 -4.89 -18.20
N ILE A 367 1.87 -4.39 -18.11
CA ILE A 367 0.86 -4.60 -19.17
C ILE A 367 1.39 -4.10 -20.52
N LYS A 368 1.91 -2.86 -20.57
CA LYS A 368 2.42 -2.26 -21.81
C LYS A 368 3.69 -2.94 -22.33
N VAL A 369 4.55 -3.42 -21.43
CA VAL A 369 5.73 -4.21 -21.82
C VAL A 369 5.33 -5.55 -22.42
N LEU A 370 4.37 -6.26 -21.83
CA LEU A 370 3.83 -7.52 -22.34
C LEU A 370 3.15 -7.31 -23.70
N GLU A 371 2.33 -6.27 -23.85
CA GLU A 371 1.67 -5.93 -25.13
C GLU A 371 2.68 -5.68 -26.25
N LYS A 372 3.77 -4.94 -25.98
CA LYS A 372 4.88 -4.69 -26.95
C LYS A 372 5.58 -6.00 -27.36
N ASN A 373 5.56 -7.00 -26.51
CA ASN A 373 6.13 -8.33 -26.77
C ASN A 373 5.10 -9.32 -27.38
N GLY A 374 3.92 -8.85 -27.78
CA GLY A 374 2.90 -9.66 -28.44
C GLY A 374 1.95 -10.42 -27.51
N PHE A 375 2.02 -10.21 -26.21
CA PHE A 375 1.08 -10.80 -25.25
C PHE A 375 -0.04 -9.81 -24.93
N HIS A 376 -1.28 -10.18 -25.23
CA HIS A 376 -2.44 -9.33 -25.00
C HIS A 376 -3.25 -9.82 -23.80
N GLY A 377 -3.41 -8.95 -22.82
CA GLY A 377 -4.21 -9.22 -21.62
C GLY A 377 -5.62 -8.66 -21.73
N GLU A 378 -6.61 -9.47 -21.37
CA GLU A 378 -7.98 -9.01 -21.20
C GLU A 378 -8.14 -8.45 -19.79
N ARG A 379 -8.62 -7.20 -19.67
CA ARG A 379 -8.92 -6.61 -18.38
C ARG A 379 -10.18 -7.20 -17.79
N ILE A 380 -10.14 -7.56 -16.50
CA ILE A 380 -11.29 -8.10 -15.79
C ILE A 380 -12.03 -6.96 -15.08
N TYR A 381 -13.37 -7.06 -15.10
CA TYR A 381 -14.27 -6.11 -14.46
C TYR A 381 -14.96 -6.76 -13.27
N SER A 382 -15.45 -5.96 -12.33
CA SER A 382 -16.35 -6.42 -11.28
C SER A 382 -17.62 -7.00 -11.89
N ASP A 383 -18.33 -7.88 -11.14
CA ASP A 383 -19.53 -8.53 -11.66
C ASP A 383 -20.59 -7.49 -12.07
N LEU A 384 -21.28 -7.76 -13.17
CA LEU A 384 -22.55 -7.09 -13.48
C LEU A 384 -23.57 -7.52 -12.41
N PRO A 385 -24.49 -6.64 -12.00
CA PRO A 385 -25.62 -7.08 -11.18
C PRO A 385 -26.32 -8.22 -11.92
N ASN A 386 -26.55 -9.34 -11.22
CA ASN A 386 -27.27 -10.46 -11.79
C ASN A 386 -28.63 -9.97 -12.28
N LEU A 387 -28.83 -9.95 -13.60
CA LEU A 387 -30.13 -9.66 -14.22
C LEU A 387 -31.23 -10.67 -13.78
N ARG A 388 -30.84 -11.72 -13.02
CA ARG A 388 -31.76 -12.71 -12.47
C ARG A 388 -32.49 -12.25 -11.22
N ASP A 389 -32.06 -11.16 -10.58
CA ASP A 389 -32.68 -10.63 -9.35
C ASP A 389 -33.55 -9.38 -9.64
N ALA A 390 -33.73 -9.01 -10.88
CA ALA A 390 -34.74 -8.02 -11.24
C ALA A 390 -36.13 -8.65 -11.01
N PRO A 391 -37.01 -8.00 -10.22
CA PRO A 391 -38.37 -8.51 -10.05
C PRO A 391 -39.03 -8.59 -11.42
N ILE A 392 -39.54 -9.79 -11.78
CA ILE A 392 -40.32 -9.99 -12.99
C ILE A 392 -41.60 -9.16 -12.83
N THR A 393 -41.58 -7.96 -13.38
CA THR A 393 -42.83 -7.17 -13.54
C THR A 393 -43.66 -7.88 -14.61
N HIS A 394 -44.58 -8.74 -14.18
CA HIS A 394 -45.62 -9.24 -15.05
C HIS A 394 -46.48 -8.04 -15.49
N SER A 395 -46.23 -7.57 -16.70
CA SER A 395 -47.13 -6.67 -17.40
C SER A 395 -48.38 -7.48 -17.78
N THR A 396 -49.39 -7.41 -16.94
CA THR A 396 -50.74 -7.85 -17.29
C THR A 396 -51.30 -6.83 -18.29
N THR A 397 -51.13 -7.11 -19.55
CA THR A 397 -51.94 -6.48 -20.62
C THR A 397 -53.37 -7.06 -20.53
N GLU A 398 -54.24 -6.34 -19.83
CA GLU A 398 -55.71 -6.58 -19.97
C GLU A 398 -56.15 -6.25 -21.40
N VAL A 399 -56.45 -7.29 -22.15
CA VAL A 399 -57.17 -7.14 -23.42
C VAL A 399 -58.63 -6.92 -23.05
N SER A 400 -59.10 -5.67 -23.12
CA SER A 400 -60.52 -5.33 -23.02
C SER A 400 -61.21 -5.77 -24.30
N HIS A 401 -61.96 -6.88 -24.21
CA HIS A 401 -63.06 -7.16 -25.16
C HIS A 401 -64.29 -6.40 -24.67
N THR A 402 -64.74 -5.41 -25.47
CA THR A 402 -66.04 -4.85 -25.37
C THR A 402 -66.91 -5.34 -26.58
N PRO A 403 -68.19 -5.65 -26.35
CA PRO A 403 -69.07 -6.34 -27.28
C PRO A 403 -69.48 -5.48 -28.48
#